data_92bd07b409cf56442094646523116e54
#
_entry.id   92bd07b409cf56442094646523116e54
#
_cell.length_a   1.000
_cell.length_b   1.000
_cell.length_c   1.000
_cell.angle_alpha   90.00
_cell.angle_beta   90.00
_cell.angle_gamma   90.00
#
_symmetry.space_group_name_H-M   'P 1'
#
loop_
_entity.id
_entity.type
_entity.pdbx_description
1 polymer ?
#
loop_
_entity_poly.entity_id
_entity_poly.type
_entity_poly.pdbx_seq_one_letter_code
_entity_poly.pdbx_strand_id
1 'polypeptide(L)'
;MIIENPVTPSERVKALRKAIDRKGYARILEAHNGLSGIIAESVQVEKNGETLGYDGIWESSLTDSASKGMPDASIVGNDSRIHTIDEILKVTSKPMVVDGDTGGEPAQFEYLVRHLERLGVSAVIIEDKIYPKRNSLDAKANQDLEDPYSFAEKIQAGKEVTISDEFMVISRLESLISGAGVADALNRAEQYIMAGTDGIMIHSNKSDPREILEFAQAYKGLCSRLGRRPILVSVPTTYNTLSDADLVANGFNLIIHANHMLRAAYKAMTEVAATILAGGSSLSADPVCAPVSSVFATVGFDRITQKDRERAETRRLLNGKTNEPAIVSGSRN
;
A
#
# COMPACT_ATOMS: atom_id res chain seq x y z
N MET A 1 6.42 -4.85 16.61
CA MET A 1 6.92 -6.14 16.04
C MET A 1 7.98 -5.81 15.00
N ILE A 2 9.24 -6.16 15.22
CA ILE A 2 10.24 -6.09 14.15
C ILE A 2 9.94 -7.29 13.25
N ILE A 3 10.03 -7.12 11.92
CA ILE A 3 9.79 -8.19 10.95
C ILE A 3 10.57 -9.43 11.40
N GLU A 4 9.86 -10.50 11.79
CA GLU A 4 10.49 -11.75 12.20
C GLU A 4 11.16 -12.44 11.00
N ASN A 5 10.58 -12.25 9.81
CA ASN A 5 11.08 -12.78 8.55
C ASN A 5 11.32 -11.62 7.57
N PRO A 6 12.49 -11.01 7.57
CA PRO A 6 12.83 -9.98 6.59
C PRO A 6 12.80 -10.57 5.18
N VAL A 7 12.22 -9.84 4.24
CA VAL A 7 12.16 -10.20 2.82
C VAL A 7 13.09 -9.31 2.01
N THR A 8 13.67 -9.86 0.97
CA THR A 8 14.43 -9.06 0.00
C THR A 8 13.48 -8.25 -0.88
N PRO A 9 13.93 -7.12 -1.47
CA PRO A 9 13.14 -6.39 -2.46
C PRO A 9 12.58 -7.30 -3.57
N SER A 10 13.38 -8.17 -4.12
CA SER A 10 12.97 -9.10 -5.18
C SER A 10 11.87 -10.09 -4.75
N GLU A 11 11.91 -10.58 -3.51
CA GLU A 11 10.85 -11.44 -2.95
C GLU A 11 9.55 -10.68 -2.78
N ARG A 12 9.62 -9.42 -2.30
CA ARG A 12 8.45 -8.58 -2.09
C ARG A 12 7.78 -8.19 -3.41
N VAL A 13 8.55 -7.86 -4.46
CA VAL A 13 8.00 -7.59 -5.80
C VAL A 13 7.08 -8.73 -6.25
N LYS A 14 7.51 -9.98 -6.10
CA LYS A 14 6.76 -11.18 -6.51
C LYS A 14 5.56 -11.52 -5.62
N ALA A 15 5.53 -11.00 -4.40
CA ALA A 15 4.60 -11.46 -3.37
C ALA A 15 3.13 -11.14 -3.68
N LEU A 16 2.85 -10.02 -4.37
CA LEU A 16 1.48 -9.65 -4.74
C LEU A 16 0.89 -10.63 -5.77
N ARG A 17 1.62 -10.91 -6.85
CA ARG A 17 1.17 -11.88 -7.87
C ARG A 17 0.96 -13.25 -7.23
N LYS A 18 1.90 -13.72 -6.43
CA LYS A 18 1.77 -15.00 -5.71
C LYS A 18 0.54 -15.04 -4.80
N ALA A 19 0.20 -13.94 -4.13
CA ALA A 19 -1.00 -13.88 -3.29
C ALA A 19 -2.27 -13.99 -4.12
N ILE A 20 -2.35 -13.28 -5.25
CA ILE A 20 -3.48 -13.33 -6.19
C ILE A 20 -3.58 -14.72 -6.83
N ASP A 21 -2.50 -15.29 -7.32
CA ASP A 21 -2.50 -16.62 -7.96
C ASP A 21 -2.97 -17.72 -7.00
N ARG A 22 -2.56 -17.63 -5.73
CA ARG A 22 -2.92 -18.63 -4.71
C ARG A 22 -4.38 -18.58 -4.30
N LYS A 23 -4.95 -17.37 -4.14
CA LYS A 23 -6.30 -17.16 -3.57
C LYS A 23 -7.34 -16.73 -4.61
N GLY A 24 -6.92 -16.35 -5.82
CA GLY A 24 -7.75 -15.67 -6.81
C GLY A 24 -7.89 -14.16 -6.56
N TYR A 25 -7.51 -13.66 -5.39
CA TYR A 25 -7.55 -12.24 -5.02
C TYR A 25 -6.56 -11.89 -3.92
N ALA A 26 -6.29 -10.59 -3.76
CA ALA A 26 -5.60 -10.03 -2.61
C ALA A 26 -6.42 -8.87 -2.02
N ARG A 27 -6.40 -8.76 -0.68
CA ARG A 27 -6.98 -7.65 0.09
C ARG A 27 -5.86 -6.85 0.72
N ILE A 28 -5.79 -5.55 0.44
CA ILE A 28 -4.73 -4.70 0.95
C ILE A 28 -5.28 -3.51 1.74
N LEU A 29 -4.53 -3.05 2.73
CA LEU A 29 -4.90 -1.95 3.62
C LEU A 29 -3.93 -0.79 3.45
N GLU A 30 -4.47 0.42 3.52
CA GLU A 30 -3.71 1.66 3.48
C GLU A 30 -2.74 1.78 4.66
N ALA A 31 -1.55 2.32 4.37
CA ALA A 31 -0.61 2.81 5.37
C ALA A 31 0.06 4.11 4.89
N HIS A 32 0.28 5.05 5.84
CA HIS A 32 0.81 6.39 5.58
C HIS A 32 2.04 6.71 6.44
N ASN A 33 2.53 5.77 7.24
CA ASN A 33 3.77 5.83 8.03
C ASN A 33 4.13 4.43 8.55
N GLY A 34 5.29 4.29 9.20
CA GLY A 34 5.74 3.01 9.73
C GLY A 34 4.78 2.37 10.72
N LEU A 35 4.13 3.14 11.61
CA LEU A 35 3.21 2.59 12.60
C LEU A 35 1.95 2.01 11.94
N SER A 36 1.33 2.73 11.01
CA SER A 36 0.19 2.21 10.24
C SER A 36 0.58 1.01 9.38
N GLY A 37 1.83 0.99 8.86
CA GLY A 37 2.40 -0.17 8.17
C GLY A 37 2.47 -1.40 9.07
N ILE A 38 2.99 -1.29 10.30
CA ILE A 38 3.04 -2.39 11.28
C ILE A 38 1.63 -2.91 11.60
N ILE A 39 0.64 -2.02 11.73
CA ILE A 39 -0.75 -2.41 11.98
C ILE A 39 -1.30 -3.19 10.79
N ALA A 40 -1.12 -2.71 9.56
CA ALA A 40 -1.55 -3.41 8.35
C ALA A 40 -0.85 -4.77 8.17
N GLU A 41 0.42 -4.87 8.59
CA GLU A 41 1.19 -6.13 8.59
C GLU A 41 0.62 -7.16 9.56
N SER A 42 0.30 -6.74 10.79
CA SER A 42 0.11 -7.64 11.93
C SER A 42 -1.33 -7.94 12.29
N VAL A 43 -2.29 -7.10 11.88
CA VAL A 43 -3.68 -7.29 12.27
C VAL A 43 -4.24 -8.59 11.71
N GLN A 44 -4.83 -9.39 12.60
CA GLN A 44 -5.49 -10.65 12.28
C GLN A 44 -6.81 -10.76 13.05
N VAL A 45 -7.78 -11.39 12.43
CA VAL A 45 -9.06 -11.70 13.06
C VAL A 45 -9.47 -13.13 12.77
N GLU A 46 -10.00 -13.82 13.77
CA GLU A 46 -10.60 -15.14 13.59
C GLU A 46 -12.06 -14.98 13.13
N LYS A 47 -12.39 -15.62 12.00
CA LYS A 47 -13.76 -15.63 11.47
C LYS A 47 -14.06 -17.00 10.86
N ASN A 48 -15.11 -17.66 11.36
CA ASN A 48 -15.56 -18.97 10.87
C ASN A 48 -14.47 -20.06 10.88
N GLY A 49 -13.53 -20.01 11.85
CA GLY A 49 -12.42 -20.95 11.97
C GLY A 49 -11.23 -20.67 11.06
N GLU A 50 -11.23 -19.55 10.36
CA GLU A 50 -10.12 -19.09 9.52
C GLU A 50 -9.49 -17.82 10.10
N THR A 51 -8.16 -17.74 10.08
CA THR A 51 -7.43 -16.52 10.43
C THR A 51 -7.36 -15.61 9.21
N LEU A 52 -8.01 -14.46 9.29
CA LEU A 52 -8.02 -13.45 8.24
C LEU A 52 -7.00 -12.36 8.56
N GLY A 53 -6.31 -11.89 7.52
CA GLY A 53 -5.40 -10.76 7.56
C GLY A 53 -5.35 -10.07 6.20
N TYR A 54 -4.65 -8.95 6.12
CA TYR A 54 -4.39 -8.29 4.83
C TYR A 54 -3.24 -8.98 4.10
N ASP A 55 -3.33 -9.02 2.77
CA ASP A 55 -2.35 -9.65 1.89
C ASP A 55 -1.24 -8.69 1.46
N GLY A 56 -1.45 -7.38 1.65
CA GLY A 56 -0.50 -6.34 1.24
C GLY A 56 -0.86 -4.98 1.80
N ILE A 57 -0.09 -3.98 1.39
CA ILE A 57 -0.16 -2.59 1.83
C ILE A 57 -0.44 -1.69 0.62
N TRP A 58 -1.28 -0.70 0.83
CA TRP A 58 -1.55 0.38 -0.11
C TRP A 58 -0.94 1.69 0.40
N GLU A 59 0.00 2.26 -0.34
CA GLU A 59 0.47 3.62 -0.15
C GLU A 59 -0.32 4.54 -1.06
N SER A 60 -1.13 5.42 -0.47
CA SER A 60 -2.08 6.28 -1.17
C SER A 60 -1.58 7.72 -1.22
N SER A 61 -1.68 8.37 -2.40
CA SER A 61 -1.35 9.79 -2.55
C SER A 61 -2.17 10.67 -1.62
N LEU A 62 -3.46 10.35 -1.41
CA LEU A 62 -4.33 11.07 -0.50
C LEU A 62 -3.83 10.99 0.94
N THR A 63 -3.53 9.78 1.42
CA THR A 63 -3.17 9.61 2.84
C THR A 63 -1.75 10.05 3.13
N ASP A 64 -0.83 9.87 2.17
CA ASP A 64 0.52 10.43 2.25
C ASP A 64 0.50 11.96 2.31
N SER A 65 -0.20 12.62 1.39
CA SER A 65 -0.30 14.08 1.38
C SER A 65 -0.97 14.62 2.66
N ALA A 66 -2.10 14.04 3.05
CA ALA A 66 -2.85 14.50 4.23
C ALA A 66 -2.07 14.26 5.55
N SER A 67 -1.31 13.17 5.67
CA SER A 67 -0.46 12.92 6.83
C SER A 67 0.64 13.98 7.01
N LYS A 68 1.04 14.61 5.91
CA LYS A 68 2.00 15.72 5.86
C LYS A 68 1.32 17.10 5.97
N GLY A 69 -0.01 17.15 6.18
CA GLY A 69 -0.78 18.39 6.25
C GLY A 69 -0.95 19.09 4.89
N MET A 70 -0.79 18.37 3.78
CA MET A 70 -0.90 18.91 2.42
C MET A 70 -2.10 18.33 1.67
N PRO A 71 -2.72 19.10 0.76
CA PRO A 71 -3.80 18.58 -0.08
C PRO A 71 -3.24 17.62 -1.16
N ASP A 72 -4.04 16.59 -1.49
CA ASP A 72 -3.76 15.65 -2.58
C ASP A 72 -4.09 16.28 -3.95
N ALA A 73 -3.15 17.06 -4.46
CA ALA A 73 -3.28 17.85 -5.68
C ALA A 73 -1.94 17.99 -6.44
N SER A 74 -1.17 16.92 -6.51
CA SER A 74 0.18 16.89 -7.10
C SER A 74 1.18 17.88 -6.43
N ILE A 75 1.00 18.14 -5.12
CA ILE A 75 1.85 19.05 -4.34
C ILE A 75 3.02 18.29 -3.70
N VAL A 76 2.76 17.08 -3.19
CA VAL A 76 3.80 16.23 -2.62
C VAL A 76 4.58 15.58 -3.77
N GLY A 77 5.87 15.90 -3.85
CA GLY A 77 6.75 15.37 -4.89
C GLY A 77 7.15 13.91 -4.64
N ASN A 78 7.63 13.25 -5.70
CA ASN A 78 8.02 11.84 -5.67
C ASN A 78 9.07 11.53 -4.59
N ASP A 79 10.07 12.38 -4.36
CA ASP A 79 11.11 12.15 -3.35
C ASP A 79 10.51 12.05 -1.93
N SER A 80 9.55 12.92 -1.62
CA SER A 80 8.85 12.87 -0.32
C SER A 80 8.02 11.61 -0.18
N ARG A 81 7.36 11.15 -1.24
CA ARG A 81 6.59 9.91 -1.26
C ARG A 81 7.48 8.68 -1.12
N ILE A 82 8.60 8.65 -1.85
CA ILE A 82 9.61 7.59 -1.74
C ILE A 82 10.11 7.45 -0.30
N HIS A 83 10.27 8.56 0.43
CA HIS A 83 10.65 8.51 1.85
C HIS A 83 9.59 7.79 2.70
N THR A 84 8.30 8.09 2.52
CA THR A 84 7.20 7.38 3.21
C THR A 84 7.15 5.91 2.85
N ILE A 85 7.31 5.58 1.57
CA ILE A 85 7.39 4.19 1.08
C ILE A 85 8.51 3.43 1.77
N ASP A 86 9.73 3.98 1.80
CA ASP A 86 10.90 3.37 2.43
C ASP A 86 10.71 3.22 3.96
N GLU A 87 10.09 4.19 4.63
CA GLU A 87 9.74 4.11 6.05
C GLU A 87 8.83 2.89 6.34
N ILE A 88 7.78 2.69 5.53
CA ILE A 88 6.86 1.57 5.68
C ILE A 88 7.55 0.24 5.34
N LEU A 89 8.32 0.19 4.25
CA LEU A 89 9.02 -1.02 3.80
C LEU A 89 10.06 -1.52 4.80
N LYS A 90 10.67 -0.64 5.58
CA LYS A 90 11.63 -1.00 6.65
C LYS A 90 11.01 -1.79 7.80
N VAL A 91 9.71 -1.67 8.00
CA VAL A 91 9.00 -2.26 9.15
C VAL A 91 7.94 -3.29 8.73
N THR A 92 7.86 -3.62 7.43
CA THR A 92 6.87 -4.56 6.87
C THR A 92 7.51 -5.54 5.92
N SER A 93 6.89 -6.72 5.74
CA SER A 93 7.33 -7.77 4.81
C SER A 93 6.34 -7.98 3.66
N LYS A 94 5.10 -7.55 3.81
CA LYS A 94 4.03 -7.71 2.81
C LYS A 94 4.32 -6.94 1.52
N PRO A 95 3.74 -7.38 0.38
CA PRO A 95 3.80 -6.64 -0.86
C PRO A 95 3.16 -5.26 -0.71
N MET A 96 3.70 -4.28 -1.43
CA MET A 96 3.19 -2.92 -1.45
C MET A 96 2.74 -2.54 -2.85
N VAL A 97 1.59 -1.88 -2.91
CA VAL A 97 1.06 -1.21 -4.10
C VAL A 97 1.08 0.29 -3.84
N VAL A 98 1.54 1.08 -4.80
CA VAL A 98 1.75 2.53 -4.66
C VAL A 98 0.85 3.29 -5.63
N ASP A 99 0.24 4.38 -5.16
CA ASP A 99 -0.45 5.38 -5.98
C ASP A 99 0.59 6.26 -6.68
N GLY A 100 0.73 6.10 -7.99
CA GLY A 100 1.66 6.86 -8.83
C GLY A 100 1.07 8.16 -9.37
N ASP A 101 -0.09 8.61 -8.88
CA ASP A 101 -0.82 9.76 -9.45
C ASP A 101 -1.06 9.56 -10.96
N THR A 102 -0.72 10.53 -11.81
CA THR A 102 -0.79 10.40 -13.27
C THR A 102 0.45 9.74 -13.88
N GLY A 103 1.46 9.41 -13.08
CA GLY A 103 2.78 9.00 -13.57
C GLY A 103 3.67 10.15 -14.06
N GLY A 104 3.12 11.34 -14.27
CA GLY A 104 3.83 12.47 -14.89
C GLY A 104 4.03 12.28 -16.40
N GLU A 105 5.11 12.82 -16.94
CA GLU A 105 5.56 12.57 -18.32
C GLU A 105 6.16 11.15 -18.46
N PRO A 106 6.15 10.51 -19.65
CA PRO A 106 6.65 9.14 -19.84
C PRO A 106 8.05 8.91 -19.25
N ALA A 107 9.01 9.82 -19.50
CA ALA A 107 10.35 9.71 -18.95
C ALA A 107 10.39 9.78 -17.42
N GLN A 108 9.53 10.59 -16.80
CA GLN A 108 9.43 10.66 -15.32
C GLN A 108 8.86 9.35 -14.77
N PHE A 109 7.89 8.76 -15.46
CA PHE A 109 7.30 7.48 -15.07
C PHE A 109 8.29 6.33 -15.16
N GLU A 110 9.14 6.28 -16.19
CA GLU A 110 10.22 5.30 -16.29
C GLU A 110 11.14 5.32 -15.06
N TYR A 111 11.58 6.53 -14.64
CA TYR A 111 12.42 6.67 -13.45
C TYR A 111 11.70 6.26 -12.17
N LEU A 112 10.41 6.61 -12.05
CA LEU A 112 9.58 6.21 -10.90
C LEU A 112 9.46 4.68 -10.83
N VAL A 113 9.11 4.00 -11.93
CA VAL A 113 9.00 2.54 -12.00
C VAL A 113 10.28 1.86 -11.55
N ARG A 114 11.43 2.26 -12.12
CA ARG A 114 12.74 1.71 -11.72
C ARG A 114 13.05 1.91 -10.24
N HIS A 115 12.69 3.07 -9.69
CA HIS A 115 12.94 3.38 -8.29
C HIS A 115 12.06 2.51 -7.37
N LEU A 116 10.76 2.44 -7.66
CA LEU A 116 9.80 1.64 -6.88
C LEU A 116 10.17 0.15 -6.88
N GLU A 117 10.50 -0.40 -8.05
CA GLU A 117 10.87 -1.82 -8.15
C GLU A 117 12.17 -2.13 -7.37
N ARG A 118 13.18 -1.26 -7.43
CA ARG A 118 14.42 -1.40 -6.65
C ARG A 118 14.18 -1.37 -5.14
N LEU A 119 13.21 -0.60 -4.66
CA LEU A 119 12.80 -0.60 -3.25
C LEU A 119 12.03 -1.86 -2.85
N GLY A 120 11.52 -2.64 -3.82
CA GLY A 120 10.73 -3.82 -3.57
C GLY A 120 9.23 -3.57 -3.53
N VAL A 121 8.75 -2.48 -4.13
CA VAL A 121 7.32 -2.26 -4.39
C VAL A 121 6.85 -3.29 -5.41
N SER A 122 5.64 -3.83 -5.26
CA SER A 122 5.10 -4.90 -6.11
C SER A 122 4.30 -4.38 -7.30
N ALA A 123 3.69 -3.20 -7.15
CA ALA A 123 2.90 -2.57 -8.20
C ALA A 123 2.83 -1.06 -8.04
N VAL A 124 2.69 -0.36 -9.16
CA VAL A 124 2.31 1.05 -9.21
C VAL A 124 0.99 1.19 -9.96
N ILE A 125 0.09 2.03 -9.45
CA ILE A 125 -1.17 2.39 -10.11
C ILE A 125 -1.06 3.84 -10.59
N ILE A 126 -1.33 4.10 -11.87
CA ILE A 126 -1.39 5.45 -12.44
C ILE A 126 -2.77 5.73 -13.02
N GLU A 127 -3.26 6.96 -12.85
CA GLU A 127 -4.59 7.38 -13.32
C GLU A 127 -4.52 8.17 -14.61
N ASP A 128 -5.51 7.99 -15.49
CA ASP A 128 -5.61 8.60 -16.81
C ASP A 128 -6.20 10.03 -16.79
N LYS A 129 -5.83 10.82 -15.76
CA LYS A 129 -6.13 12.25 -15.67
C LYS A 129 -5.01 13.11 -16.24
N ILE A 130 -5.40 14.30 -16.68
CA ILE A 130 -4.44 15.34 -17.07
C ILE A 130 -3.69 15.84 -15.82
N TYR A 131 -2.36 15.96 -15.94
CA TYR A 131 -1.53 16.60 -14.90
C TYR A 131 -1.71 18.13 -14.90
N PRO A 132 -1.74 18.80 -13.74
CA PRO A 132 -1.72 18.25 -12.37
C PRO A 132 -3.09 17.70 -11.96
N LYS A 133 -3.11 16.49 -11.43
CA LYS A 133 -4.36 15.83 -11.02
C LYS A 133 -5.09 16.60 -9.91
N ARG A 134 -6.38 16.32 -9.78
CA ARG A 134 -7.20 16.66 -8.62
C ARG A 134 -7.81 15.40 -8.04
N ASN A 135 -7.97 15.38 -6.71
CA ASN A 135 -8.53 14.20 -6.05
C ASN A 135 -9.92 13.86 -6.60
N SER A 136 -10.16 12.59 -6.90
CA SER A 136 -11.40 12.11 -7.53
C SER A 136 -12.64 12.21 -6.63
N LEU A 137 -12.44 12.37 -5.32
CA LEU A 137 -13.52 12.57 -4.36
C LEU A 137 -13.89 14.07 -4.20
N ASP A 138 -13.12 14.99 -4.79
CA ASP A 138 -13.47 16.39 -4.83
C ASP A 138 -14.46 16.69 -5.97
N ALA A 139 -15.74 16.74 -5.62
CA ALA A 139 -16.82 16.98 -6.57
C ALA A 139 -16.78 18.37 -7.26
N LYS A 140 -15.95 19.30 -6.77
CA LYS A 140 -15.80 20.64 -7.34
C LYS A 140 -14.61 20.77 -8.29
N ALA A 141 -13.73 19.79 -8.28
CA ALA A 141 -12.53 19.82 -9.09
C ALA A 141 -12.84 19.40 -10.54
N ASN A 142 -12.08 19.98 -11.49
CA ASN A 142 -12.08 19.50 -12.86
C ASN A 142 -11.45 18.10 -12.93
N GLN A 143 -12.12 17.18 -13.62
CA GLN A 143 -11.76 15.78 -13.73
C GLN A 143 -11.42 15.40 -15.20
N ASP A 144 -10.68 16.28 -15.89
CA ASP A 144 -10.31 16.06 -17.29
C ASP A 144 -9.42 14.82 -17.46
N LEU A 145 -9.73 14.06 -18.50
CA LEU A 145 -8.99 12.84 -18.85
C LEU A 145 -7.91 13.15 -19.89
N GLU A 146 -6.77 12.48 -19.74
CA GLU A 146 -5.71 12.46 -20.74
C GLU A 146 -6.19 11.70 -22.00
N ASP A 147 -5.61 12.05 -23.15
CA ASP A 147 -5.83 11.27 -24.37
C ASP A 147 -5.44 9.79 -24.13
N PRO A 148 -6.31 8.82 -24.49
CA PRO A 148 -6.05 7.41 -24.17
C PRO A 148 -4.81 6.84 -24.86
N TYR A 149 -4.42 7.37 -26.04
CA TYR A 149 -3.21 6.93 -26.71
C TYR A 149 -1.94 7.46 -26.03
N SER A 150 -1.95 8.74 -25.61
CA SER A 150 -0.85 9.33 -24.84
C SER A 150 -0.65 8.59 -23.50
N PHE A 151 -1.74 8.23 -22.83
CA PHE A 151 -1.65 7.44 -21.60
C PHE A 151 -1.16 6.00 -21.87
N ALA A 152 -1.55 5.40 -22.99
CA ALA A 152 -1.05 4.08 -23.42
C ALA A 152 0.47 4.10 -23.69
N GLU A 153 1.01 5.15 -24.31
CA GLU A 153 2.46 5.35 -24.48
C GLU A 153 3.19 5.40 -23.13
N LYS A 154 2.61 6.08 -22.14
CA LYS A 154 3.14 6.12 -20.78
C LYS A 154 3.18 4.73 -20.12
N ILE A 155 2.14 3.91 -20.31
CA ILE A 155 2.12 2.53 -19.84
C ILE A 155 3.25 1.73 -20.49
N GLN A 156 3.43 1.83 -21.81
CA GLN A 156 4.50 1.15 -22.54
C GLN A 156 5.88 1.55 -22.00
N ALA A 157 6.14 2.84 -21.85
CA ALA A 157 7.39 3.36 -21.31
C ALA A 157 7.68 2.77 -19.91
N GLY A 158 6.68 2.74 -19.03
CA GLY A 158 6.82 2.11 -17.70
C GLY A 158 7.11 0.61 -17.78
N LYS A 159 6.45 -0.12 -18.68
CA LYS A 159 6.65 -1.57 -18.85
C LYS A 159 8.01 -1.92 -19.46
N GLU A 160 8.52 -1.12 -20.36
CA GLU A 160 9.83 -1.34 -21.02
C GLU A 160 11.01 -1.26 -20.03
N VAL A 161 10.86 -0.55 -18.94
CA VAL A 161 11.93 -0.34 -17.94
C VAL A 161 11.84 -1.22 -16.72
N THR A 162 10.82 -2.08 -16.60
CA THR A 162 10.72 -3.04 -15.47
C THR A 162 11.91 -4.03 -15.51
N ILE A 163 12.44 -4.34 -14.33
CA ILE A 163 13.54 -5.30 -14.17
C ILE A 163 12.99 -6.73 -14.12
N SER A 164 11.79 -6.89 -13.58
CA SER A 164 11.12 -8.18 -13.36
C SER A 164 9.73 -8.17 -13.99
N ASP A 165 9.37 -9.27 -14.64
CA ASP A 165 7.99 -9.49 -15.14
C ASP A 165 6.95 -9.54 -14.02
N GLU A 166 7.38 -9.63 -12.78
CA GLU A 166 6.51 -9.69 -11.61
C GLU A 166 6.07 -8.31 -11.10
N PHE A 167 6.82 -7.24 -11.44
CA PHE A 167 6.41 -5.87 -11.13
C PHE A 167 5.21 -5.48 -11.98
N MET A 168 4.17 -4.92 -11.37
CA MET A 168 2.93 -4.59 -12.07
C MET A 168 2.78 -3.08 -12.29
N VAL A 169 2.46 -2.71 -13.53
CA VAL A 169 1.95 -1.38 -13.89
C VAL A 169 0.44 -1.52 -14.09
N ILE A 170 -0.34 -0.81 -13.28
CA ILE A 170 -1.80 -0.90 -13.24
C ILE A 170 -2.38 0.43 -13.69
N SER A 171 -3.33 0.40 -14.60
CA SER A 171 -3.99 1.58 -15.14
C SER A 171 -5.30 1.84 -14.42
N ARG A 172 -5.46 3.03 -13.83
CA ARG A 172 -6.67 3.49 -13.17
C ARG A 172 -7.49 4.34 -14.15
N LEU A 173 -8.72 3.87 -14.37
CA LEU A 173 -9.70 4.50 -15.25
C LEU A 173 -10.54 5.50 -14.46
N GLU A 174 -10.49 6.75 -14.85
CA GLU A 174 -11.27 7.84 -14.23
C GLU A 174 -12.52 8.22 -15.08
N SER A 175 -12.89 7.41 -16.07
CA SER A 175 -14.05 7.63 -16.95
C SER A 175 -15.37 7.80 -16.18
N LEU A 176 -15.59 7.04 -15.08
CA LEU A 176 -16.81 7.18 -14.27
C LEU A 176 -16.77 8.46 -13.40
N ILE A 177 -15.58 8.90 -13.00
CA ILE A 177 -15.37 10.13 -12.23
C ILE A 177 -15.60 11.36 -13.11
N SER A 178 -15.11 11.34 -14.36
CA SER A 178 -15.30 12.42 -15.34
C SER A 178 -16.72 12.49 -15.90
N GLY A 179 -17.52 11.43 -15.70
CA GLY A 179 -18.87 11.31 -16.28
C GLY A 179 -18.90 10.77 -17.71
N ALA A 180 -17.76 10.31 -18.26
CA ALA A 180 -17.70 9.70 -19.61
C ALA A 180 -18.37 8.32 -19.67
N GLY A 181 -18.53 7.63 -18.52
CA GLY A 181 -19.33 6.41 -18.39
C GLY A 181 -18.61 5.12 -18.73
N VAL A 182 -19.34 4.00 -18.63
CA VAL A 182 -18.81 2.63 -18.77
C VAL A 182 -18.26 2.34 -20.16
N ALA A 183 -18.90 2.86 -21.22
CA ALA A 183 -18.46 2.63 -22.60
C ALA A 183 -17.09 3.25 -22.87
N ASP A 184 -16.82 4.47 -22.39
CA ASP A 184 -15.51 5.11 -22.48
C ASP A 184 -14.47 4.34 -21.63
N ALA A 185 -14.83 3.92 -20.43
CA ALA A 185 -13.97 3.11 -19.58
C ALA A 185 -13.52 1.81 -20.26
N LEU A 186 -14.42 1.11 -20.95
CA LEU A 186 -14.07 -0.10 -21.69
C LEU A 186 -13.18 0.17 -22.91
N ASN A 187 -13.41 1.26 -23.63
CA ASN A 187 -12.57 1.67 -24.76
C ASN A 187 -11.15 2.00 -24.29
N ARG A 188 -10.99 2.75 -23.19
CA ARG A 188 -9.69 3.03 -22.58
C ARG A 188 -9.02 1.75 -22.06
N ALA A 189 -9.78 0.88 -21.37
CA ALA A 189 -9.26 -0.40 -20.91
C ALA A 189 -8.67 -1.24 -22.04
N GLU A 190 -9.32 -1.27 -23.22
CA GLU A 190 -8.80 -1.96 -24.40
C GLU A 190 -7.44 -1.42 -24.83
N GLN A 191 -7.30 -0.09 -24.95
CA GLN A 191 -6.03 0.55 -25.33
C GLN A 191 -4.93 0.24 -24.31
N TYR A 192 -5.24 0.30 -23.01
CA TYR A 192 -4.27 0.07 -21.94
C TYR A 192 -3.85 -1.40 -21.84
N ILE A 193 -4.77 -2.33 -22.08
CA ILE A 193 -4.46 -3.77 -22.18
C ILE A 193 -3.51 -4.03 -23.36
N MET A 194 -3.76 -3.41 -24.50
CA MET A 194 -2.90 -3.54 -25.68
C MET A 194 -1.51 -2.92 -25.44
N ALA A 195 -1.42 -1.84 -24.65
CA ALA A 195 -0.19 -1.20 -24.23
C ALA A 195 0.60 -2.02 -23.20
N GLY A 196 0.02 -3.08 -22.61
CA GLY A 196 0.75 -3.99 -21.72
C GLY A 196 0.48 -3.81 -20.23
N THR A 197 -0.56 -3.05 -19.83
CA THR A 197 -0.92 -2.96 -18.42
C THR A 197 -1.15 -4.33 -17.79
N ASP A 198 -0.75 -4.50 -16.52
CA ASP A 198 -0.91 -5.73 -15.74
C ASP A 198 -2.26 -5.78 -15.01
N GLY A 199 -2.93 -4.64 -14.90
CA GLY A 199 -4.23 -4.54 -14.24
C GLY A 199 -5.01 -3.30 -14.66
N ILE A 200 -6.32 -3.38 -14.47
CA ILE A 200 -7.25 -2.27 -14.67
C ILE A 200 -7.94 -1.98 -13.33
N MET A 201 -7.85 -0.74 -12.86
CA MET A 201 -8.58 -0.24 -11.72
C MET A 201 -9.72 0.64 -12.20
N ILE A 202 -10.95 0.20 -12.04
CA ILE A 202 -12.12 1.05 -12.29
C ILE A 202 -12.49 1.83 -11.03
N HIS A 203 -12.66 3.14 -11.14
CA HIS A 203 -12.92 4.02 -10.01
C HIS A 203 -14.23 4.77 -10.15
N SER A 204 -14.99 4.88 -9.05
CA SER A 204 -16.24 5.65 -8.98
C SER A 204 -16.34 6.39 -7.63
N ASN A 205 -16.91 7.60 -7.65
CA ASN A 205 -17.25 8.37 -6.47
C ASN A 205 -18.74 8.23 -6.06
N LYS A 206 -19.52 7.42 -6.78
CA LYS A 206 -20.91 7.16 -6.44
C LYS A 206 -21.04 6.07 -5.37
N SER A 207 -22.05 6.18 -4.53
CA SER A 207 -22.39 5.13 -3.56
C SER A 207 -23.13 3.94 -4.20
N ASP A 208 -23.76 4.16 -5.35
CA ASP A 208 -24.41 3.10 -6.13
C ASP A 208 -23.38 2.29 -6.90
N PRO A 209 -23.24 0.98 -6.66
CA PRO A 209 -22.22 0.15 -7.29
C PRO A 209 -22.53 -0.30 -8.72
N ARG A 210 -23.69 0.05 -9.28
CA ARG A 210 -24.15 -0.49 -10.59
C ARG A 210 -23.14 -0.29 -11.70
N GLU A 211 -22.55 0.89 -11.84
CA GLU A 211 -21.55 1.17 -12.90
C GLU A 211 -20.29 0.32 -12.74
N ILE A 212 -19.86 0.07 -11.51
CA ILE A 212 -18.71 -0.79 -11.19
C ILE A 212 -18.99 -2.25 -11.58
N LEU A 213 -20.19 -2.75 -11.28
CA LEU A 213 -20.60 -4.12 -11.61
C LEU A 213 -20.84 -4.30 -13.12
N GLU A 214 -21.45 -3.31 -13.78
CA GLU A 214 -21.62 -3.28 -15.23
C GLU A 214 -20.26 -3.32 -15.93
N PHE A 215 -19.32 -2.47 -15.51
CA PHE A 215 -17.96 -2.50 -16.05
C PHE A 215 -17.31 -3.87 -15.85
N ALA A 216 -17.35 -4.43 -14.64
CA ALA A 216 -16.71 -5.71 -14.33
C ALA A 216 -17.26 -6.86 -15.19
N GLN A 217 -18.57 -6.87 -15.45
CA GLN A 217 -19.20 -7.86 -16.33
C GLN A 217 -18.73 -7.71 -17.77
N ALA A 218 -18.74 -6.49 -18.32
CA ALA A 218 -18.32 -6.21 -19.69
C ALA A 218 -16.81 -6.44 -19.88
N TYR A 219 -15.99 -6.14 -18.86
CA TYR A 219 -14.55 -6.36 -18.86
C TYR A 219 -14.17 -7.83 -19.07
N LYS A 220 -14.93 -8.78 -18.53
CA LYS A 220 -14.73 -10.23 -18.79
C LYS A 220 -14.82 -10.55 -20.28
N GLY A 221 -15.82 -9.95 -20.98
CA GLY A 221 -15.98 -10.10 -22.42
C GLY A 221 -14.82 -9.47 -23.21
N LEU A 222 -14.37 -8.27 -22.80
CA LEU A 222 -13.21 -7.59 -23.38
C LEU A 222 -11.94 -8.44 -23.26
N CYS A 223 -11.64 -8.94 -22.07
CA CYS A 223 -10.49 -9.81 -21.82
C CYS A 223 -10.52 -11.08 -22.67
N SER A 224 -11.70 -11.70 -22.80
CA SER A 224 -11.86 -12.91 -23.63
C SER A 224 -11.60 -12.62 -25.11
N ARG A 225 -12.04 -11.48 -25.62
CA ARG A 225 -11.82 -11.04 -27.00
C ARG A 225 -10.35 -10.77 -27.28
N LEU A 226 -9.65 -10.16 -26.33
CA LEU A 226 -8.23 -9.81 -26.47
C LEU A 226 -7.26 -10.98 -26.16
N GLY A 227 -7.75 -12.08 -25.58
CA GLY A 227 -6.92 -13.19 -25.15
C GLY A 227 -5.97 -12.85 -23.99
N ARG A 228 -6.23 -11.77 -23.25
CA ARG A 228 -5.44 -11.26 -22.12
C ARG A 228 -6.34 -11.04 -20.92
N ARG A 229 -5.81 -11.27 -19.71
CA ARG A 229 -6.56 -11.14 -18.45
C ARG A 229 -5.75 -10.36 -17.41
N PRO A 230 -5.54 -9.06 -17.59
CA PRO A 230 -4.99 -8.23 -16.52
C PRO A 230 -5.92 -8.28 -15.30
N ILE A 231 -5.35 -8.14 -14.09
CA ILE A 231 -6.15 -8.17 -12.87
C ILE A 231 -7.15 -7.00 -12.84
N LEU A 232 -8.31 -7.23 -12.23
CA LEU A 232 -9.31 -6.18 -12.00
C LEU A 232 -9.21 -5.69 -10.56
N VAL A 233 -9.08 -4.37 -10.39
CA VAL A 233 -8.83 -3.71 -9.11
C VAL A 233 -10.02 -2.86 -8.68
N SER A 234 -10.37 -2.91 -7.40
CA SER A 234 -11.45 -2.14 -6.78
C SER A 234 -10.96 -1.35 -5.57
N VAL A 235 -11.48 -0.13 -5.41
CA VAL A 235 -11.31 0.73 -4.23
C VAL A 235 -12.69 1.11 -3.70
N PRO A 236 -13.35 0.26 -2.88
CA PRO A 236 -14.74 0.44 -2.46
C PRO A 236 -14.91 1.49 -1.36
N THR A 237 -14.36 2.69 -1.54
CA THR A 237 -14.48 3.78 -0.55
C THR A 237 -15.89 4.35 -0.51
N THR A 238 -16.52 4.55 -1.65
CA THR A 238 -17.85 5.17 -1.79
C THR A 238 -18.97 4.15 -1.94
N TYR A 239 -18.73 3.06 -2.68
CA TYR A 239 -19.67 1.94 -2.88
C TYR A 239 -19.40 0.79 -1.89
N ASN A 240 -19.19 1.13 -0.63
CA ASN A 240 -18.82 0.21 0.46
C ASN A 240 -19.99 -0.67 0.97
N THR A 241 -21.10 -0.65 0.29
CA THR A 241 -22.19 -1.62 0.46
C THR A 241 -21.85 -3.00 -0.11
N LEU A 242 -20.91 -3.08 -1.06
CA LEU A 242 -20.37 -4.34 -1.57
C LEU A 242 -19.31 -4.87 -0.60
N SER A 243 -19.48 -6.12 -0.18
CA SER A 243 -18.45 -6.82 0.58
C SER A 243 -17.28 -7.25 -0.32
N ASP A 244 -16.12 -7.58 0.28
CA ASP A 244 -15.01 -8.17 -0.47
C ASP A 244 -15.43 -9.45 -1.21
N ALA A 245 -16.31 -10.27 -0.61
CA ALA A 245 -16.82 -11.47 -1.23
C ALA A 245 -17.67 -11.15 -2.49
N ASP A 246 -18.50 -10.10 -2.44
CA ASP A 246 -19.26 -9.64 -3.60
C ASP A 246 -18.34 -9.16 -4.72
N LEU A 247 -17.30 -8.41 -4.39
CA LEU A 247 -16.32 -7.94 -5.36
C LEU A 247 -15.57 -9.11 -6.01
N VAL A 248 -15.10 -10.07 -5.23
CA VAL A 248 -14.42 -11.27 -5.74
C VAL A 248 -15.34 -12.08 -6.64
N ALA A 249 -16.62 -12.29 -6.26
CA ALA A 249 -17.61 -12.99 -7.07
C ALA A 249 -17.85 -12.29 -8.43
N ASN A 250 -17.68 -10.97 -8.48
CA ASN A 250 -17.77 -10.18 -9.72
C ASN A 250 -16.44 -10.09 -10.50
N GLY A 251 -15.38 -10.75 -10.03
CA GLY A 251 -14.12 -10.91 -10.78
C GLY A 251 -13.03 -9.92 -10.41
N PHE A 252 -13.17 -9.18 -9.31
CA PHE A 252 -12.09 -8.34 -8.79
C PHE A 252 -11.01 -9.20 -8.13
N ASN A 253 -9.75 -8.93 -8.47
CA ASN A 253 -8.59 -9.68 -8.00
C ASN A 253 -7.78 -8.90 -6.95
N LEU A 254 -7.90 -7.58 -6.91
CA LEU A 254 -7.26 -6.73 -5.92
C LEU A 254 -8.27 -5.77 -5.31
N ILE A 255 -8.44 -5.83 -3.99
CA ILE A 255 -9.37 -4.99 -3.24
C ILE A 255 -8.58 -4.10 -2.30
N ILE A 256 -8.72 -2.77 -2.45
CA ILE A 256 -7.94 -1.76 -1.76
C ILE A 256 -8.80 -0.99 -0.75
N HIS A 257 -8.51 -1.14 0.54
CA HIS A 257 -9.10 -0.30 1.60
C HIS A 257 -8.22 0.94 1.80
N ALA A 258 -8.53 2.02 1.08
CA ALA A 258 -7.57 3.05 0.67
C ALA A 258 -7.29 4.18 1.66
N ASN A 259 -8.16 4.45 2.67
CA ASN A 259 -8.00 5.66 3.49
C ASN A 259 -8.57 5.57 4.92
N HIS A 260 -9.03 4.41 5.34
CA HIS A 260 -9.72 4.25 6.63
C HIS A 260 -8.80 4.45 7.83
N MET A 261 -7.53 4.06 7.72
CA MET A 261 -6.55 4.21 8.81
C MET A 261 -6.27 5.67 9.12
N LEU A 262 -5.99 6.48 8.08
CA LEU A 262 -5.78 7.92 8.24
C LEU A 262 -7.03 8.62 8.80
N ARG A 263 -8.22 8.29 8.27
CA ARG A 263 -9.48 8.90 8.73
C ARG A 263 -9.78 8.57 10.19
N ALA A 264 -9.48 7.33 10.60
CA ALA A 264 -9.60 6.91 12.00
C ALA A 264 -8.61 7.65 12.89
N ALA A 265 -7.35 7.75 12.47
CA ALA A 265 -6.31 8.50 13.18
C ALA A 265 -6.68 9.99 13.33
N TYR A 266 -7.12 10.63 12.25
CA TYR A 266 -7.58 12.03 12.28
C TYR A 266 -8.70 12.24 13.32
N LYS A 267 -9.73 11.39 13.30
CA LYS A 267 -10.84 11.47 14.25
C LYS A 267 -10.36 11.31 15.68
N ALA A 268 -9.60 10.24 15.97
CA ALA A 268 -9.12 9.96 17.32
C ALA A 268 -8.22 11.07 17.86
N MET A 269 -7.26 11.56 17.05
CA MET A 269 -6.36 12.64 17.44
C MET A 269 -7.12 13.94 17.73
N THR A 270 -8.12 14.28 16.93
CA THR A 270 -8.96 15.48 17.14
C THR A 270 -9.74 15.38 18.44
N GLU A 271 -10.36 14.24 18.71
CA GLU A 271 -11.13 13.99 19.93
C GLU A 271 -10.25 14.05 21.19
N VAL A 272 -9.07 13.42 21.16
CA VAL A 272 -8.10 13.44 22.26
C VAL A 272 -7.62 14.88 22.53
N ALA A 273 -7.23 15.61 21.49
CA ALA A 273 -6.74 16.98 21.64
C ALA A 273 -7.81 17.90 22.26
N ALA A 274 -9.07 17.79 21.79
CA ALA A 274 -10.19 18.55 22.35
C ALA A 274 -10.48 18.18 23.81
N THR A 275 -10.43 16.90 24.15
CA THR A 275 -10.67 16.38 25.51
C THR A 275 -9.62 16.90 26.50
N ILE A 276 -8.34 16.88 26.14
CA ILE A 276 -7.25 17.40 26.98
C ILE A 276 -7.40 18.91 27.17
N LEU A 277 -7.70 19.64 26.09
CA LEU A 277 -7.87 21.10 26.15
C LEU A 277 -9.05 21.48 27.06
N ALA A 278 -10.18 20.82 26.92
CA ALA A 278 -11.38 21.08 27.72
C ALA A 278 -11.21 20.69 29.20
N GLY A 279 -10.53 19.58 29.47
CA GLY A 279 -10.34 19.08 30.84
C GLY A 279 -9.14 19.68 31.58
N GLY A 280 -8.24 20.39 30.87
CA GLY A 280 -7.02 20.96 31.45
C GLY A 280 -6.01 19.91 31.97
N SER A 281 -6.22 18.62 31.64
CA SER A 281 -5.40 17.50 32.08
C SER A 281 -5.47 16.36 31.08
N SER A 282 -4.34 15.68 30.83
CA SER A 282 -4.28 14.46 29.99
C SER A 282 -5.05 13.28 30.57
N LEU A 283 -5.30 13.23 31.89
CA LEU A 283 -6.03 12.17 32.56
C LEU A 283 -7.41 11.92 31.95
N SER A 284 -8.08 12.98 31.47
CA SER A 284 -9.39 12.87 30.81
C SER A 284 -9.35 12.11 29.48
N ALA A 285 -8.19 12.04 28.83
CA ALA A 285 -8.00 11.34 27.55
C ALA A 285 -7.49 9.89 27.70
N ASP A 286 -6.98 9.49 28.87
CA ASP A 286 -6.43 8.14 29.10
C ASP A 286 -7.39 6.99 28.71
N PRO A 287 -8.72 7.08 28.96
CA PRO A 287 -9.63 5.98 28.61
C PRO A 287 -9.74 5.69 27.11
N VAL A 288 -9.39 6.68 26.25
CA VAL A 288 -9.47 6.56 24.78
C VAL A 288 -8.10 6.41 24.13
N CYS A 289 -7.04 6.45 24.93
CA CYS A 289 -5.67 6.25 24.46
C CYS A 289 -5.20 4.82 24.72
N ALA A 290 -4.42 4.27 23.79
CA ALA A 290 -3.73 3.01 24.06
C ALA A 290 -2.66 3.21 25.15
N PRO A 291 -2.45 2.23 26.04
CA PRO A 291 -1.33 2.27 26.97
C PRO A 291 0.01 2.43 26.25
N VAL A 292 0.92 3.22 26.81
CA VAL A 292 2.26 3.43 26.22
C VAL A 292 3.01 2.09 26.05
N SER A 293 2.81 1.13 26.97
CA SER A 293 3.37 -0.22 26.88
C SER A 293 2.93 -0.98 25.62
N SER A 294 1.68 -0.78 25.17
CA SER A 294 1.18 -1.39 23.93
C SER A 294 1.89 -0.82 22.71
N VAL A 295 2.14 0.49 22.69
CA VAL A 295 2.93 1.13 21.62
C VAL A 295 4.35 0.60 21.62
N PHE A 296 5.01 0.50 22.80
CA PHE A 296 6.36 -0.04 22.93
C PHE A 296 6.47 -1.47 22.43
N ALA A 297 5.50 -2.34 22.79
CA ALA A 297 5.45 -3.72 22.29
C ALA A 297 5.31 -3.75 20.76
N THR A 298 4.43 -2.90 20.21
CA THR A 298 4.19 -2.82 18.76
C THR A 298 5.46 -2.44 17.98
N VAL A 299 6.22 -1.44 18.47
CA VAL A 299 7.46 -0.99 17.79
C VAL A 299 8.70 -1.81 18.17
N GLY A 300 8.55 -2.88 18.96
CA GLY A 300 9.62 -3.84 19.25
C GLY A 300 10.60 -3.41 20.35
N PHE A 301 10.19 -2.55 21.30
CA PHE A 301 11.04 -2.09 22.42
C PHE A 301 11.53 -3.26 23.29
N ASP A 302 10.65 -4.26 23.54
CA ASP A 302 10.97 -5.43 24.34
C ASP A 302 12.13 -6.25 23.76
N ARG A 303 12.18 -6.36 22.41
CA ARG A 303 13.27 -7.06 21.73
C ARG A 303 14.63 -6.34 21.89
N ILE A 304 14.64 -5.01 21.89
CA ILE A 304 15.87 -4.24 22.13
C ILE A 304 16.35 -4.52 23.54
N THR A 305 15.46 -4.42 24.53
CA THR A 305 15.76 -4.68 25.94
C THR A 305 16.28 -6.10 26.16
N GLN A 306 15.67 -7.10 25.52
CA GLN A 306 16.13 -8.48 25.59
C GLN A 306 17.53 -8.64 24.99
N LYS A 307 17.78 -8.11 23.80
CA LYS A 307 19.11 -8.16 23.17
C LYS A 307 20.19 -7.46 23.98
N ASP A 308 19.86 -6.38 24.65
CA ASP A 308 20.82 -5.69 25.53
C ASP A 308 21.17 -6.53 26.75
N ARG A 309 20.22 -7.27 27.34
CA ARG A 309 20.48 -8.24 28.40
C ARG A 309 21.39 -9.37 27.92
N GLU A 310 21.08 -9.99 26.78
CA GLU A 310 21.88 -11.06 26.19
C GLU A 310 23.32 -10.62 25.89
N ARG A 311 23.49 -9.41 25.35
CA ARG A 311 24.80 -8.81 25.10
C ARG A 311 25.57 -8.53 26.41
N ALA A 312 24.87 -8.06 27.45
CA ALA A 312 25.51 -7.81 28.76
C ALA A 312 25.96 -9.13 29.40
N GLU A 313 25.18 -10.18 29.31
CA GLU A 313 25.55 -11.52 29.82
C GLU A 313 26.74 -12.09 29.03
N THR A 314 26.73 -12.02 27.70
CA THR A 314 27.86 -12.44 26.87
C THR A 314 29.14 -11.72 27.24
N ARG A 315 29.10 -10.40 27.49
CA ARG A 315 30.28 -9.62 27.96
C ARG A 315 30.78 -10.10 29.32
N ARG A 316 29.88 -10.41 30.26
CA ARG A 316 30.28 -10.96 31.59
C ARG A 316 30.99 -12.29 31.45
N LEU A 317 30.48 -13.19 30.62
CA LEU A 317 31.07 -14.51 30.36
C LEU A 317 32.45 -14.39 29.70
N LEU A 318 32.63 -13.49 28.76
CA LEU A 318 33.91 -13.26 28.08
C LEU A 318 34.93 -12.65 29.06
N ASN A 319 34.53 -11.67 29.86
CA ASN A 319 35.41 -11.05 30.86
C ASN A 319 35.79 -12.02 31.99
N GLY A 320 34.89 -12.94 32.39
CA GLY A 320 35.16 -13.99 33.35
C GLY A 320 36.22 -15.02 32.85
N LYS A 321 36.21 -15.33 31.55
CA LYS A 321 37.22 -16.23 30.96
C LYS A 321 38.59 -15.61 30.80
N THR A 322 38.70 -14.29 30.70
CA THR A 322 40.00 -13.57 30.64
C THR A 322 40.67 -13.42 31.99
N ASN A 323 39.97 -13.71 33.08
CA ASN A 323 40.51 -13.62 34.47
C ASN A 323 40.86 -15.01 35.05
N GLU A 324 40.80 -16.11 34.31
CA GLU A 324 41.43 -17.35 34.78
C GLU A 324 42.95 -17.25 34.61
N PRO A 325 43.75 -17.35 35.70
CA PRO A 325 45.19 -17.31 35.58
C PRO A 325 45.66 -18.51 34.75
N ALA A 326 46.48 -18.22 33.73
CA ALA A 326 47.15 -19.28 32.98
C ALA A 326 47.89 -20.19 33.96
N ILE A 327 47.46 -21.47 34.06
CA ILE A 327 48.20 -22.47 34.83
C ILE A 327 49.50 -22.69 34.08
N VAL A 328 50.54 -22.01 34.54
CA VAL A 328 51.91 -22.28 34.11
C VAL A 328 52.29 -23.66 34.66
N SER A 329 52.15 -24.68 33.84
CA SER A 329 52.74 -26.02 34.10
C SER A 329 54.26 -25.88 34.06
N GLY A 330 54.82 -25.56 35.22
CA GLY A 330 56.28 -25.64 35.41
C GLY A 330 56.68 -27.10 35.38
N SER A 331 57.24 -27.58 34.28
CA SER A 331 58.06 -28.79 34.25
C SER A 331 59.42 -28.44 34.89
N ARG A 332 59.61 -28.86 36.11
CA ARG A 332 60.97 -29.07 36.66
C ARG A 332 61.50 -30.37 36.08
N ASN A 333 62.52 -30.27 35.29
CA ASN A 333 63.81 -30.99 35.41
C ASN A 333 64.73 -30.55 34.31
#